data_bba2ebb70513f8b06f81017a46d3a0c7
#
_entry.id   bba2ebb70513f8b06f81017a46d3a0c7
#
_cell.length_a   1.000
_cell.length_b   1.000
_cell.length_c   1.000
_cell.angle_alpha   90.00
_cell.angle_beta   90.00
_cell.angle_gamma   90.00
#
_symmetry.space_group_name_H-M   'P 1'
#
loop_
_entity.id
_entity.type
_entity.pdbx_description
1 polymer ?
#
loop_
_entity_poly.entity_id
_entity_poly.type
_entity_poly.pdbx_seq_one_letter_code
_entity_poly.pdbx_strand_id
1 'polypeptide(L)'
;TAVVHPTAEIADDVKIGPFCVVGEHVKLGPGCVLHSHVVIDGPSSFGSGNEFFPFSVIGLKSQDLKYKGEPTYLEVGDNNVFRENATINRATDIGGATRIGNNNLFLVSCHAGHDCQIGNHVIFSGFATAAGHVTVGDYAILAGCCAVHQFVSIGEHAMVGAMARVSQDVLPYTIVEGHPAVTRSVNSIGMQR
;
A
#
# COMPACT_ATOMS: atom_id res chain seq x y z
N THR A 1 13.22 -10.20 -20.64
CA THR A 1 14.39 -9.61 -19.97
C THR A 1 13.90 -8.55 -18.99
N ALA A 2 14.20 -8.74 -17.70
CA ALA A 2 14.02 -7.75 -16.65
C ALA A 2 15.32 -6.95 -16.47
N VAL A 3 15.22 -5.75 -15.90
CA VAL A 3 16.37 -4.94 -15.47
C VAL A 3 16.41 -4.97 -13.94
N VAL A 4 17.49 -5.48 -13.37
CA VAL A 4 17.69 -5.57 -11.92
C VAL A 4 18.95 -4.82 -11.55
N HIS A 5 18.86 -3.87 -10.64
CA HIS A 5 20.01 -3.09 -10.20
C HIS A 5 21.00 -3.97 -9.41
N PRO A 6 22.33 -3.79 -9.58
CA PRO A 6 23.34 -4.64 -8.90
C PRO A 6 23.30 -4.58 -7.36
N THR A 7 22.73 -3.53 -6.76
CA THR A 7 22.57 -3.40 -5.30
C THR A 7 21.29 -4.00 -4.78
N ALA A 8 20.42 -4.54 -5.64
CA ALA A 8 19.22 -5.23 -5.19
C ALA A 8 19.56 -6.58 -4.55
N GLU A 9 18.97 -6.87 -3.42
CA GLU A 9 19.10 -8.13 -2.69
C GLU A 9 17.85 -8.98 -2.93
N ILE A 10 17.98 -10.07 -3.66
CA ILE A 10 16.85 -10.89 -4.12
C ILE A 10 17.07 -12.33 -3.66
N ALA A 11 16.08 -12.90 -2.95
CA ALA A 11 16.13 -14.30 -2.53
C ALA A 11 16.10 -15.25 -3.75
N ASP A 12 16.70 -16.43 -3.61
CA ASP A 12 16.97 -17.35 -4.71
C ASP A 12 15.72 -17.87 -5.46
N ASP A 13 14.58 -17.91 -4.76
CA ASP A 13 13.31 -18.45 -5.28
C ASP A 13 12.34 -17.37 -5.81
N VAL A 14 12.76 -16.11 -5.84
CA VAL A 14 11.97 -15.00 -6.39
C VAL A 14 11.79 -15.15 -7.89
N LYS A 15 10.56 -14.97 -8.37
CA LYS A 15 10.23 -15.02 -9.79
C LYS A 15 10.05 -13.62 -10.34
N ILE A 16 10.85 -13.25 -11.34
CA ILE A 16 10.78 -11.93 -12.00
C ILE A 16 10.40 -12.12 -13.47
N GLY A 17 9.21 -11.63 -13.82
CA GLY A 17 8.67 -11.66 -15.18
C GLY A 17 9.38 -10.70 -16.14
N PRO A 18 9.04 -10.74 -17.43
CA PRO A 18 9.66 -9.89 -18.43
C PRO A 18 9.30 -8.42 -18.24
N PHE A 19 10.23 -7.54 -18.64
CA PHE A 19 10.06 -6.08 -18.60
C PHE A 19 9.86 -5.48 -17.20
N CYS A 20 10.21 -6.23 -16.14
CA CYS A 20 10.28 -5.69 -14.79
C CYS A 20 11.51 -4.81 -14.63
N VAL A 21 11.39 -3.79 -13.77
CA VAL A 21 12.51 -2.96 -13.32
C VAL A 21 12.59 -3.04 -11.81
N VAL A 22 13.73 -3.47 -11.28
CA VAL A 22 14.03 -3.51 -9.85
C VAL A 22 15.18 -2.54 -9.59
N GLY A 23 14.90 -1.50 -8.84
CA GLY A 23 15.81 -0.37 -8.58
C GLY A 23 16.85 -0.63 -7.51
N GLU A 24 17.55 0.45 -7.15
CA GLU A 24 18.61 0.44 -6.13
C GLU A 24 18.07 0.08 -4.74
N HIS A 25 18.86 -0.70 -3.98
CA HIS A 25 18.56 -1.00 -2.58
C HIS A 25 17.17 -1.61 -2.33
N VAL A 26 16.63 -2.30 -3.33
CA VAL A 26 15.42 -3.12 -3.17
C VAL A 26 15.79 -4.46 -2.56
N LYS A 27 15.03 -4.90 -1.55
CA LYS A 27 15.16 -6.22 -0.94
C LYS A 27 13.86 -7.01 -1.16
N LEU A 28 13.96 -8.17 -1.82
CA LEU A 28 12.83 -9.08 -2.04
C LEU A 28 13.06 -10.38 -1.26
N GLY A 29 12.16 -10.64 -0.30
CA GLY A 29 12.14 -11.88 0.49
C GLY A 29 11.72 -13.11 -0.33
N PRO A 30 11.84 -14.31 0.26
CA PRO A 30 11.54 -15.57 -0.42
C PRO A 30 10.12 -15.65 -0.95
N GLY A 31 9.93 -16.35 -2.07
CA GLY A 31 8.63 -16.62 -2.65
C GLY A 31 7.94 -15.42 -3.31
N CYS A 32 8.58 -14.27 -3.39
CA CYS A 32 8.01 -13.11 -4.10
C CYS A 32 7.88 -13.38 -5.60
N VAL A 33 6.78 -12.87 -6.19
CA VAL A 33 6.49 -13.01 -7.62
C VAL A 33 6.21 -11.66 -8.24
N LEU A 34 7.02 -11.25 -9.21
CA LEU A 34 6.79 -10.10 -10.05
C LEU A 34 6.29 -10.60 -11.42
N HIS A 35 5.06 -10.28 -11.78
CA HIS A 35 4.56 -10.54 -13.13
C HIS A 35 5.25 -9.60 -14.15
N SER A 36 4.76 -9.49 -15.38
CA SER A 36 5.41 -8.63 -16.36
C SER A 36 5.20 -7.13 -16.07
N HIS A 37 6.16 -6.29 -16.48
CA HIS A 37 6.04 -4.82 -16.42
C HIS A 37 5.84 -4.23 -15.01
N VAL A 38 6.37 -4.89 -13.99
CA VAL A 38 6.36 -4.38 -12.61
C VAL A 38 7.56 -3.46 -12.41
N VAL A 39 7.35 -2.34 -11.73
CA VAL A 39 8.43 -1.44 -11.30
C VAL A 39 8.49 -1.44 -9.77
N ILE A 40 9.63 -1.84 -9.23
CA ILE A 40 9.94 -1.69 -7.80
C ILE A 40 11.16 -0.81 -7.67
N ASP A 41 11.04 0.28 -6.91
CA ASP A 41 12.14 1.20 -6.63
C ASP A 41 12.51 1.16 -5.15
N GLY A 42 13.70 1.62 -4.82
CA GLY A 42 14.23 1.57 -3.44
C GLY A 42 14.80 2.90 -2.94
N PRO A 43 15.17 2.94 -1.68
CA PRO A 43 15.25 1.81 -0.71
C PRO A 43 13.88 1.27 -0.27
N SER A 44 13.64 -0.02 -0.60
CA SER A 44 12.38 -0.70 -0.25
C SER A 44 12.66 -2.14 0.15
N SER A 45 12.00 -2.62 1.20
CA SER A 45 12.12 -3.99 1.67
C SER A 45 10.76 -4.70 1.70
N PHE A 46 10.76 -5.93 1.21
CA PHE A 46 9.58 -6.79 1.15
C PHE A 46 9.87 -8.11 1.84
N GLY A 47 8.95 -8.54 2.69
CA GLY A 47 8.97 -9.88 3.30
C GLY A 47 8.71 -10.97 2.27
N SER A 48 8.26 -12.13 2.75
CA SER A 48 8.06 -13.32 1.93
C SER A 48 6.70 -13.32 1.22
N GLY A 49 6.61 -14.00 0.06
CA GLY A 49 5.34 -14.33 -0.59
C GLY A 49 4.54 -13.17 -1.16
N ASN A 50 5.15 -12.00 -1.35
CA ASN A 50 4.48 -10.86 -1.96
C ASN A 50 4.32 -11.06 -3.48
N GLU A 51 3.16 -10.69 -4.02
CA GLU A 51 2.83 -10.84 -5.43
C GLU A 51 2.50 -9.49 -6.08
N PHE A 52 3.17 -9.19 -7.20
CA PHE A 52 3.06 -7.92 -7.91
C PHE A 52 2.55 -8.15 -9.33
N PHE A 53 1.40 -7.58 -9.64
CA PHE A 53 0.74 -7.71 -10.94
C PHE A 53 1.19 -6.65 -11.94
N PRO A 54 0.92 -6.85 -13.23
CA PRO A 54 1.45 -5.98 -14.28
C PRO A 54 1.14 -4.49 -14.07
N PHE A 55 2.14 -3.66 -14.38
CA PHE A 55 2.08 -2.20 -14.27
C PHE A 55 1.93 -1.65 -12.84
N SER A 56 2.07 -2.48 -11.81
CA SER A 56 2.19 -1.96 -10.46
C SER A 56 3.54 -1.23 -10.30
N VAL A 57 3.52 -0.10 -9.56
CA VAL A 57 4.68 0.77 -9.36
C VAL A 57 4.85 1.02 -7.87
N ILE A 58 5.81 0.34 -7.26
CA ILE A 58 5.94 0.23 -5.82
C ILE A 58 7.29 0.79 -5.36
N GLY A 59 7.26 1.66 -4.35
CA GLY A 59 8.47 2.20 -3.72
C GLY A 59 9.08 3.41 -4.44
N LEU A 60 8.38 4.06 -5.36
CA LEU A 60 8.87 5.33 -5.90
C LEU A 60 8.95 6.40 -4.80
N LYS A 61 9.77 7.41 -5.06
CA LYS A 61 9.97 8.56 -4.17
C LYS A 61 8.65 9.23 -3.77
N SER A 62 8.66 9.89 -2.61
CA SER A 62 7.54 10.68 -2.13
C SER A 62 7.07 11.69 -3.18
N GLN A 63 5.75 11.93 -3.22
CA GLN A 63 5.12 12.97 -4.04
C GLN A 63 4.94 14.29 -3.28
N ASP A 64 5.32 14.36 -1.99
CA ASP A 64 5.26 15.60 -1.23
C ASP A 64 6.28 16.61 -1.77
N LEU A 65 5.86 17.87 -1.93
CA LEU A 65 6.71 18.96 -2.39
C LEU A 65 7.88 19.28 -1.43
N LYS A 66 7.81 18.84 -0.18
CA LYS A 66 8.88 18.98 0.81
C LYS A 66 10.02 18.00 0.56
N TYR A 67 9.79 16.88 -0.11
CA TYR A 67 10.80 15.87 -0.38
C TYR A 67 11.87 16.41 -1.33
N LYS A 68 13.13 16.35 -0.91
CA LYS A 68 14.29 16.89 -1.65
C LYS A 68 15.33 15.84 -2.01
N GLY A 69 14.98 14.56 -1.88
CA GLY A 69 15.89 13.45 -2.19
C GLY A 69 16.54 12.81 -0.97
N GLU A 70 16.02 13.07 0.22
CA GLU A 70 16.46 12.44 1.46
C GLU A 70 16.30 10.92 1.41
N PRO A 71 17.16 10.15 2.11
CA PRO A 71 16.98 8.70 2.22
C PRO A 71 15.71 8.38 3.01
N THR A 72 14.73 7.80 2.32
CA THR A 72 13.44 7.39 2.88
C THR A 72 13.10 5.98 2.41
N TYR A 73 12.23 5.30 3.12
CA TYR A 73 12.04 3.86 2.99
C TYR A 73 10.58 3.48 2.71
N LEU A 74 10.42 2.30 2.10
CA LEU A 74 9.19 1.53 2.11
C LEU A 74 9.48 0.17 2.77
N GLU A 75 8.70 -0.18 3.78
CA GLU A 75 8.80 -1.44 4.50
C GLU A 75 7.50 -2.22 4.35
N VAL A 76 7.55 -3.39 3.74
CA VAL A 76 6.39 -4.24 3.45
C VAL A 76 6.59 -5.60 4.07
N GLY A 77 5.60 -6.09 4.81
CA GLY A 77 5.58 -7.43 5.41
C GLY A 77 5.35 -8.54 4.38
N ASP A 78 4.68 -9.60 4.81
CA ASP A 78 4.53 -10.84 4.07
C ASP A 78 3.18 -10.96 3.36
N ASN A 79 3.13 -11.75 2.29
CA ASN A 79 1.91 -12.22 1.63
C ASN A 79 0.95 -11.11 1.17
N ASN A 80 1.48 -9.98 0.76
CA ASN A 80 0.67 -8.91 0.19
C ASN A 80 0.51 -9.10 -1.32
N VAL A 81 -0.65 -8.71 -1.84
CA VAL A 81 -0.96 -8.75 -3.27
C VAL A 81 -1.18 -7.33 -3.78
N PHE A 82 -0.36 -6.94 -4.77
CA PHE A 82 -0.46 -5.65 -5.44
C PHE A 82 -0.95 -5.86 -6.87
N ARG A 83 -2.22 -5.58 -7.11
CA ARG A 83 -2.86 -5.77 -8.41
C ARG A 83 -2.44 -4.70 -9.41
N GLU A 84 -2.96 -4.84 -10.62
CA GLU A 84 -2.57 -4.04 -11.78
C GLU A 84 -2.66 -2.53 -11.51
N ASN A 85 -1.64 -1.78 -11.89
CA ASN A 85 -1.53 -0.32 -11.71
C ASN A 85 -1.59 0.16 -10.25
N ALA A 86 -1.47 -0.70 -9.26
CA ALA A 86 -1.35 -0.26 -7.87
C ALA A 86 -0.07 0.57 -7.69
N THR A 87 -0.15 1.65 -6.89
CA THR A 87 0.99 2.52 -6.63
C THR A 87 1.20 2.77 -5.14
N ILE A 88 2.45 2.65 -4.67
CA ILE A 88 2.84 2.90 -3.28
C ILE A 88 4.10 3.77 -3.29
N ASN A 89 4.09 4.86 -2.54
CA ASN A 89 5.26 5.73 -2.41
C ASN A 89 6.03 5.49 -1.10
N ARG A 90 7.36 5.75 -1.15
CA ARG A 90 8.20 5.84 0.04
C ARG A 90 7.83 7.05 0.89
N ALA A 91 8.35 7.10 2.12
CA ALA A 91 8.17 8.22 3.02
C ALA A 91 8.85 9.51 2.53
N THR A 92 8.59 10.61 3.24
CA THR A 92 9.07 11.97 2.92
C THR A 92 10.22 12.39 3.80
N ASP A 93 10.08 12.24 5.12
CA ASP A 93 11.06 12.72 6.07
C ASP A 93 12.28 11.81 6.17
N ILE A 94 13.47 12.38 6.37
CA ILE A 94 14.73 11.66 6.47
C ILE A 94 14.64 10.48 7.46
N GLY A 95 14.98 9.30 7.00
CA GLY A 95 14.89 8.06 7.80
C GLY A 95 13.48 7.54 8.03
N GLY A 96 12.45 8.25 7.53
CA GLY A 96 11.06 7.82 7.61
C GLY A 96 10.74 6.63 6.70
N ALA A 97 9.67 5.90 7.02
CA ALA A 97 9.19 4.78 6.20
C ALA A 97 7.67 4.79 6.05
N THR A 98 7.22 4.57 4.82
CA THR A 98 5.89 4.05 4.57
C THR A 98 5.88 2.58 4.96
N ARG A 99 4.90 2.13 5.75
CA ARG A 99 4.83 0.76 6.26
C ARG A 99 3.55 0.07 5.84
N ILE A 100 3.70 -1.17 5.42
CA ILE A 100 2.59 -2.06 5.06
C ILE A 100 2.82 -3.38 5.81
N GLY A 101 1.83 -3.82 6.56
CA GLY A 101 1.85 -5.09 7.29
C GLY A 101 1.72 -6.30 6.36
N ASN A 102 0.98 -7.30 6.80
CA ASN A 102 0.92 -8.60 6.15
C ASN A 102 -0.49 -8.90 5.59
N ASN A 103 -0.54 -9.78 4.59
CA ASN A 103 -1.78 -10.34 4.04
C ASN A 103 -2.75 -9.28 3.50
N ASN A 104 -2.24 -8.17 2.99
CA ASN A 104 -3.05 -7.09 2.44
C ASN A 104 -3.35 -7.32 0.96
N LEU A 105 -4.49 -6.79 0.51
CA LEU A 105 -4.93 -6.86 -0.87
C LEU A 105 -5.10 -5.43 -1.44
N PHE A 106 -4.22 -5.05 -2.34
CA PHE A 106 -4.26 -3.80 -3.08
C PHE A 106 -4.80 -4.07 -4.49
N LEU A 107 -6.09 -3.78 -4.71
CA LEU A 107 -6.74 -4.04 -6.00
C LEU A 107 -6.35 -3.01 -7.07
N VAL A 108 -6.89 -3.21 -8.26
CA VAL A 108 -6.54 -2.45 -9.47
C VAL A 108 -6.54 -0.93 -9.24
N SER A 109 -5.46 -0.27 -9.67
CA SER A 109 -5.32 1.19 -9.66
C SER A 109 -5.52 1.86 -8.30
N CYS A 110 -5.32 1.15 -7.19
CA CYS A 110 -5.35 1.77 -5.87
C CYS A 110 -4.03 2.52 -5.59
N HIS A 111 -4.07 3.40 -4.61
CA HIS A 111 -2.91 4.21 -4.23
C HIS A 111 -2.76 4.31 -2.71
N ALA A 112 -1.55 4.10 -2.20
CA ALA A 112 -1.14 4.53 -0.87
C ALA A 112 0.00 5.54 -0.99
N GLY A 113 -0.25 6.75 -0.47
CA GLY A 113 0.69 7.85 -0.48
C GLY A 113 1.87 7.62 0.47
N HIS A 114 2.78 8.56 0.44
CA HIS A 114 3.97 8.59 1.29
C HIS A 114 3.59 8.59 2.78
N ASP A 115 4.44 8.02 3.61
CA ASP A 115 4.30 7.99 5.08
C ASP A 115 3.05 7.27 5.61
N CYS A 116 2.31 6.55 4.76
CA CYS A 116 1.18 5.74 5.21
C CYS A 116 1.64 4.61 6.14
N GLN A 117 0.81 4.30 7.14
CA GLN A 117 0.99 3.19 8.06
C GLN A 117 -0.20 2.24 7.92
N ILE A 118 -0.01 1.12 7.22
CA ILE A 118 -1.08 0.19 6.88
C ILE A 118 -0.87 -1.12 7.63
N GLY A 119 -1.88 -1.54 8.36
CA GLY A 119 -1.88 -2.76 9.18
C GLY A 119 -1.94 -4.04 8.35
N ASN A 120 -2.56 -5.07 8.92
CA ASN A 120 -2.64 -6.40 8.34
C ASN A 120 -4.06 -6.69 7.84
N HIS A 121 -4.18 -7.58 6.84
CA HIS A 121 -5.47 -8.01 6.28
C HIS A 121 -6.34 -6.86 5.75
N VAL A 122 -5.73 -5.75 5.38
CA VAL A 122 -6.42 -4.57 4.83
C VAL A 122 -6.73 -4.79 3.36
N ILE A 123 -7.91 -4.32 2.93
CA ILE A 123 -8.30 -4.35 1.51
C ILE A 123 -8.44 -2.92 0.99
N PHE A 124 -7.62 -2.57 0.01
CA PHE A 124 -7.81 -1.43 -0.86
C PHE A 124 -8.53 -1.91 -2.13
N SER A 125 -9.83 -1.63 -2.25
CA SER A 125 -10.57 -1.99 -3.46
C SER A 125 -10.15 -1.12 -4.65
N GLY A 126 -10.61 -1.47 -5.85
CA GLY A 126 -10.19 -0.77 -7.06
C GLY A 126 -10.38 0.75 -6.98
N PHE A 127 -9.34 1.49 -7.37
CA PHE A 127 -9.27 2.95 -7.32
C PHE A 127 -9.41 3.57 -5.90
N ALA A 128 -9.35 2.79 -4.83
CA ALA A 128 -9.29 3.34 -3.48
C ALA A 128 -7.95 4.06 -3.27
N THR A 129 -7.98 5.24 -2.67
CA THR A 129 -6.78 6.06 -2.47
C THR A 129 -6.64 6.53 -1.03
N ALA A 130 -5.44 6.40 -0.48
CA ALA A 130 -5.02 7.03 0.77
C ALA A 130 -3.95 8.07 0.47
N ALA A 131 -4.18 9.31 0.85
CA ALA A 131 -3.18 10.38 0.74
C ALA A 131 -2.03 10.16 1.75
N GLY A 132 -1.06 11.06 1.77
CA GLY A 132 0.09 10.94 2.67
C GLY A 132 -0.28 10.90 4.16
N HIS A 133 0.52 10.17 4.96
CA HIS A 133 0.40 10.05 6.42
C HIS A 133 -0.92 9.42 6.91
N VAL A 134 -1.64 8.69 6.06
CA VAL A 134 -2.85 7.97 6.47
C VAL A 134 -2.45 6.72 7.25
N THR A 135 -3.14 6.48 8.38
CA THR A 135 -3.03 5.24 9.13
C THR A 135 -4.26 4.37 8.88
N VAL A 136 -4.06 3.08 8.59
CA VAL A 136 -5.15 2.12 8.38
C VAL A 136 -4.95 0.93 9.29
N GLY A 137 -5.90 0.71 10.20
CA GLY A 137 -5.89 -0.40 11.14
C GLY A 137 -6.17 -1.75 10.48
N ASP A 138 -5.89 -2.82 11.22
CA ASP A 138 -6.04 -4.20 10.75
C ASP A 138 -7.48 -4.48 10.29
N TYR A 139 -7.62 -5.32 9.27
CA TYR A 139 -8.89 -5.76 8.71
C TYR A 139 -9.80 -4.64 8.18
N ALA A 140 -9.31 -3.41 8.04
CA ALA A 140 -10.08 -2.34 7.43
C ALA A 140 -10.29 -2.56 5.93
N ILE A 141 -11.44 -2.12 5.43
CA ILE A 141 -11.79 -2.20 4.00
C ILE A 141 -12.04 -0.80 3.48
N LEU A 142 -11.25 -0.40 2.50
CA LEU A 142 -11.45 0.81 1.71
C LEU A 142 -12.12 0.40 0.39
N ALA A 143 -13.43 0.65 0.28
CA ALA A 143 -14.19 0.24 -0.90
C ALA A 143 -13.86 1.08 -2.14
N GLY A 144 -14.31 0.63 -3.29
CA GLY A 144 -13.90 1.18 -4.58
C GLY A 144 -14.09 2.69 -4.71
N CYS A 145 -13.13 3.36 -5.32
CA CYS A 145 -13.15 4.80 -5.59
C CYS A 145 -13.27 5.69 -4.34
N CYS A 146 -13.05 5.18 -3.13
CA CYS A 146 -13.00 6.04 -1.95
C CYS A 146 -11.68 6.82 -1.90
N ALA A 147 -11.72 8.00 -1.27
CA ALA A 147 -10.54 8.85 -1.10
C ALA A 147 -10.40 9.25 0.37
N VAL A 148 -9.24 8.93 0.95
CA VAL A 148 -8.91 9.26 2.35
C VAL A 148 -7.94 10.44 2.36
N HIS A 149 -8.33 11.52 3.05
CA HIS A 149 -7.52 12.73 3.19
C HIS A 149 -6.26 12.46 4.01
N GLN A 150 -5.21 13.22 3.75
CA GLN A 150 -3.95 13.12 4.50
C GLN A 150 -4.15 13.23 6.02
N PHE A 151 -3.32 12.50 6.77
CA PHE A 151 -3.31 12.46 8.25
C PHE A 151 -4.54 11.81 8.90
N VAL A 152 -5.47 11.26 8.13
CA VAL A 152 -6.64 10.56 8.67
C VAL A 152 -6.25 9.17 9.17
N SER A 153 -6.84 8.77 10.28
CA SER A 153 -6.74 7.41 10.83
C SER A 153 -8.03 6.63 10.57
N ILE A 154 -7.91 5.47 9.95
CA ILE A 154 -8.99 4.49 9.77
C ILE A 154 -8.80 3.39 10.81
N GLY A 155 -9.77 3.21 11.71
CA GLY A 155 -9.70 2.20 12.75
C GLY A 155 -9.77 0.77 12.23
N GLU A 156 -9.32 -0.17 13.05
CA GLU A 156 -9.40 -1.61 12.73
C GLU A 156 -10.84 -2.05 12.43
N HIS A 157 -10.99 -3.01 11.54
CA HIS A 157 -12.30 -3.52 11.10
C HIS A 157 -13.28 -2.44 10.60
N ALA A 158 -12.83 -1.22 10.35
CA ALA A 158 -13.67 -0.19 9.75
C ALA A 158 -13.93 -0.48 8.27
N MET A 159 -15.08 -0.07 7.78
CA MET A 159 -15.44 -0.15 6.36
C MET A 159 -15.73 1.25 5.82
N VAL A 160 -14.93 1.67 4.86
CA VAL A 160 -15.15 2.89 4.09
C VAL A 160 -15.94 2.53 2.84
N GLY A 161 -17.16 3.05 2.72
CA GLY A 161 -18.02 2.79 1.57
C GLY A 161 -17.46 3.28 0.24
N ALA A 162 -17.97 2.72 -0.85
CA ALA A 162 -17.54 3.10 -2.19
C ALA A 162 -17.81 4.60 -2.46
N MET A 163 -16.89 5.26 -3.18
CA MET A 163 -16.96 6.68 -3.54
C MET A 163 -17.00 7.65 -2.33
N ALA A 164 -16.73 7.17 -1.13
CA ALA A 164 -16.71 8.02 0.06
C ALA A 164 -15.48 8.95 0.06
N ARG A 165 -15.69 10.22 0.47
CA ARG A 165 -14.61 11.17 0.75
C ARG A 165 -14.40 11.26 2.26
N VAL A 166 -13.36 10.62 2.75
CA VAL A 166 -13.02 10.57 4.19
C VAL A 166 -12.09 11.73 4.53
N SER A 167 -12.56 12.66 5.33
CA SER A 167 -11.79 13.85 5.76
C SER A 167 -11.60 13.96 7.28
N GLN A 168 -12.07 12.97 8.02
CA GLN A 168 -11.93 12.86 9.47
C GLN A 168 -11.65 11.41 9.85
N ASP A 169 -11.11 11.19 11.04
CA ASP A 169 -10.83 9.86 11.54
C ASP A 169 -12.08 8.98 11.60
N VAL A 170 -11.88 7.71 11.31
CA VAL A 170 -12.93 6.68 11.29
C VAL A 170 -12.71 5.75 12.47
N LEU A 171 -13.73 5.65 13.34
CA LEU A 171 -13.65 4.79 14.51
C LEU A 171 -13.57 3.31 14.13
N PRO A 172 -12.89 2.48 14.94
CA PRO A 172 -12.87 1.03 14.74
C PRO A 172 -14.29 0.46 14.67
N TYR A 173 -14.44 -0.61 13.89
CA TYR A 173 -15.69 -1.36 13.73
C TYR A 173 -16.89 -0.53 13.24
N THR A 174 -16.64 0.56 12.52
CA THR A 174 -17.72 1.39 11.95
C THR A 174 -17.77 1.30 10.44
N ILE A 175 -18.95 1.56 9.88
CA ILE A 175 -19.15 1.77 8.45
C ILE A 175 -19.36 3.26 8.22
N VAL A 176 -18.55 3.84 7.33
CA VAL A 176 -18.68 5.25 6.91
C VAL A 176 -18.95 5.36 5.42
N GLU A 177 -19.83 6.27 5.04
CA GLU A 177 -20.21 6.48 3.64
C GLU A 177 -20.53 7.95 3.36
N GLY A 178 -20.41 8.34 2.11
CA GLY A 178 -20.85 9.63 1.60
C GLY A 178 -19.75 10.63 1.32
N HIS A 179 -20.15 11.85 0.96
CA HIS A 179 -19.26 12.93 0.55
C HIS A 179 -19.72 14.26 1.19
N PRO A 180 -19.17 14.68 2.37
CA PRO A 180 -18.17 13.97 3.17
C PRO A 180 -18.68 12.67 3.76
N ALA A 181 -17.76 11.75 4.08
CA ALA A 181 -18.10 10.49 4.75
C ALA A 181 -18.58 10.75 6.17
N VAL A 182 -19.64 10.05 6.54
CA VAL A 182 -20.20 10.06 7.91
C VAL A 182 -20.46 8.63 8.36
N THR A 183 -20.40 8.40 9.67
CA THR A 183 -20.73 7.09 10.25
C THR A 183 -22.19 6.74 9.99
N ARG A 184 -22.42 5.55 9.44
CA ARG A 184 -23.76 5.02 9.14
C ARG A 184 -24.20 3.97 10.13
N SER A 185 -23.30 3.07 10.49
CA SER A 185 -23.61 1.94 11.37
C SER A 185 -22.33 1.32 11.94
N VAL A 186 -22.53 0.35 12.80
CA VAL A 186 -21.47 -0.55 13.26
C VAL A 186 -21.25 -1.65 12.23
N ASN A 187 -20.01 -2.02 11.99
CA ASN A 187 -19.62 -3.15 11.14
C ASN A 187 -19.79 -4.47 11.91
N SER A 188 -21.03 -4.95 12.02
CA SER A 188 -21.34 -6.19 12.73
C SER A 188 -20.64 -7.43 12.14
N ILE A 189 -20.37 -7.45 10.84
CA ILE A 189 -19.63 -8.54 10.19
C ILE A 189 -18.15 -8.50 10.59
N GLY A 190 -17.55 -7.32 10.67
CA GLY A 190 -16.19 -7.15 11.16
C GLY A 190 -16.02 -7.55 12.62
N MET A 191 -17.04 -7.34 13.44
CA MET A 191 -17.01 -7.73 14.87
C MET A 191 -17.10 -9.25 15.09
N GLN A 192 -17.49 -10.03 14.09
CA GLN A 192 -17.63 -11.49 14.17
C GLN A 192 -16.40 -12.25 13.62
N ARG A 193 -15.44 -11.53 13.09
CA ARG A 193 -14.18 -12.06 12.52
C ARG A 193 -13.01 -11.85 13.46
#